data_2bdae8798f84aa8b24e7b2621ab8bbf8
#
_entry.id   2bdae8798f84aa8b24e7b2621ab8bbf8
#
_cell.length_a   1.000
_cell.length_b   1.000
_cell.length_c   1.000
_cell.angle_alpha   90.00
_cell.angle_beta   90.00
_cell.angle_gamma   90.00
#
_symmetry.space_group_name_H-M   'P 1'
#
loop_
_entity.id
_entity.type
_entity.pdbx_description
1 polymer ?
#
loop_
_entity_poly.entity_id
_entity_poly.type
_entity_poly.pdbx_seq_one_letter_code
_entity_poly.pdbx_strand_id
1 'polypeptide(L)'
;MVDLELDGELAVITIDRPHARNAISLDTMDALGKALDDAAGASALVITGGGDKAFVSGGDLKELAALRTELEASEMAWRMRTICDRIAAFPGPVVAALNGHALGGGAEVAVSADIRIAADDIKIGFNQVSLAIMPAWGGAERLGALVGRSQALLLAGTGRILGAADAHRLGLIDEVVPRADFAAHWRATAELLARTPGPAIKRVINGTTTTDAVKAFASLWVSDEHWAAADKVMNKGK
;
A
#
# COMPACT_ATOMS: atom_id res chain seq x y z
N MET A 1 10.82 0.28 -14.41
CA MET A 1 9.66 0.96 -15.02
C MET A 1 8.50 0.84 -14.05
N VAL A 2 7.41 1.58 -14.22
CA VAL A 2 6.17 1.38 -13.45
C VAL A 2 5.11 0.97 -14.46
N ASP A 3 4.46 -0.14 -14.21
CA ASP A 3 3.43 -0.69 -15.08
C ASP A 3 2.08 -0.58 -14.38
N LEU A 4 1.02 -0.26 -15.12
CA LEU A 4 -0.36 -0.22 -14.65
C LEU A 4 -1.19 -1.23 -15.43
N GLU A 5 -1.81 -2.14 -14.72
CA GLU A 5 -2.84 -3.06 -15.22
C GLU A 5 -4.20 -2.58 -14.69
N LEU A 6 -5.18 -2.45 -15.57
CA LEU A 6 -6.57 -2.20 -15.22
C LEU A 6 -7.39 -3.46 -15.54
N ASP A 7 -7.93 -4.10 -14.52
CA ASP A 7 -8.73 -5.32 -14.63
C ASP A 7 -10.10 -5.11 -13.98
N GLY A 8 -11.07 -4.73 -14.80
CA GLY A 8 -12.40 -4.34 -14.32
C GLY A 8 -12.31 -3.16 -13.35
N GLU A 9 -12.73 -3.38 -12.11
CA GLU A 9 -12.73 -2.40 -11.02
C GLU A 9 -11.40 -2.34 -10.24
N LEU A 10 -10.42 -3.17 -10.59
CA LEU A 10 -9.14 -3.27 -9.91
C LEU A 10 -8.04 -2.60 -10.74
N ALA A 11 -7.23 -1.75 -10.11
CA ALA A 11 -5.98 -1.25 -10.65
C ALA A 11 -4.79 -1.92 -9.94
N VAL A 12 -3.79 -2.35 -10.69
CA VAL A 12 -2.55 -2.94 -10.15
C VAL A 12 -1.36 -2.14 -10.67
N ILE A 13 -0.66 -1.46 -9.76
CA ILE A 13 0.59 -0.75 -10.05
C ILE A 13 1.76 -1.65 -9.67
N THR A 14 2.59 -2.00 -10.64
CA THR A 14 3.81 -2.78 -10.44
C THR A 14 5.04 -1.89 -10.63
N ILE A 15 5.87 -1.78 -9.59
CA ILE A 15 7.17 -1.13 -9.68
C ILE A 15 8.14 -2.17 -10.23
N ASP A 16 8.45 -2.11 -11.54
CA ASP A 16 9.22 -3.14 -12.25
C ASP A 16 10.63 -2.66 -12.63
N ARG A 17 11.49 -2.67 -11.63
CA ARG A 17 12.96 -2.44 -11.74
C ARG A 17 13.73 -3.52 -10.98
N PRO A 18 13.56 -4.83 -11.28
CA PRO A 18 14.12 -5.91 -10.48
C PRO A 18 15.66 -5.88 -10.45
N HIS A 19 16.33 -5.38 -11.50
CA HIS A 19 17.77 -5.18 -11.56
C HIS A 19 18.28 -4.18 -10.50
N ALA A 20 17.45 -3.21 -10.09
CA ALA A 20 17.69 -2.24 -9.02
C ALA A 20 16.90 -2.56 -7.74
N ARG A 21 16.40 -3.80 -7.59
CA ARG A 21 15.53 -4.20 -6.45
C ARG A 21 14.34 -3.27 -6.25
N ASN A 22 13.75 -2.81 -7.35
CA ASN A 22 12.61 -1.89 -7.39
C ASN A 22 12.85 -0.58 -6.61
N ALA A 23 14.09 -0.09 -6.61
CA ALA A 23 14.44 1.20 -5.99
C ALA A 23 13.76 2.37 -6.72
N ILE A 24 13.39 3.39 -5.95
CA ILE A 24 12.66 4.58 -6.41
C ILE A 24 13.66 5.65 -6.86
N SER A 25 13.72 5.90 -8.17
CA SER A 25 14.41 7.03 -8.79
C SER A 25 13.44 8.21 -9.01
N LEU A 26 13.93 9.36 -9.46
CA LEU A 26 13.07 10.49 -9.82
C LEU A 26 12.09 10.11 -10.93
N ASP A 27 12.55 9.39 -11.96
CA ASP A 27 11.69 8.88 -13.03
C ASP A 27 10.64 7.89 -12.53
N THR A 28 10.99 7.07 -11.52
CA THR A 28 10.02 6.17 -10.89
C THR A 28 8.95 6.94 -10.13
N MET A 29 9.31 8.06 -9.48
CA MET A 29 8.34 8.95 -8.82
C MET A 29 7.34 9.54 -9.83
N ASP A 30 7.85 10.04 -10.99
CA ASP A 30 6.97 10.56 -12.04
C ASP A 30 6.03 9.49 -12.58
N ALA A 31 6.57 8.31 -12.86
CA ALA A 31 5.78 7.19 -13.37
C ALA A 31 4.72 6.70 -12.36
N LEU A 32 5.03 6.69 -11.06
CA LEU A 32 4.07 6.38 -9.99
C LEU A 32 2.96 7.45 -9.91
N GLY A 33 3.35 8.73 -9.99
CA GLY A 33 2.40 9.83 -10.02
C GLY A 33 1.38 9.68 -11.16
N LYS A 34 1.90 9.41 -12.37
CA LYS A 34 1.06 9.18 -13.56
C LYS A 34 0.18 7.92 -13.42
N ALA A 35 0.74 6.81 -12.95
CA ALA A 35 -0.02 5.58 -12.74
C ALA A 35 -1.19 5.77 -11.75
N LEU A 36 -1.00 6.58 -10.70
CA LEU A 36 -2.07 6.93 -9.77
C LEU A 36 -3.14 7.82 -10.41
N ASP A 37 -2.77 8.72 -11.35
CA ASP A 37 -3.75 9.50 -12.13
C ASP A 37 -4.57 8.58 -13.04
N ASP A 38 -3.91 7.70 -13.77
CA ASP A 38 -4.54 6.76 -14.70
C ASP A 38 -5.43 5.72 -13.97
N ALA A 39 -5.10 5.39 -12.70
CA ALA A 39 -5.86 4.46 -11.85
C ALA A 39 -7.06 5.10 -11.12
N ALA A 40 -7.27 6.42 -11.20
CA ALA A 40 -8.22 7.15 -10.36
C ALA A 40 -9.68 6.68 -10.45
N GLY A 41 -10.05 5.99 -11.55
CA GLY A 41 -11.39 5.44 -11.75
C GLY A 41 -11.62 4.04 -11.15
N ALA A 42 -10.58 3.39 -10.64
CA ALA A 42 -10.71 2.04 -10.08
C ALA A 42 -11.32 2.04 -8.69
N SER A 43 -12.04 0.97 -8.36
CA SER A 43 -12.67 0.77 -7.05
C SER A 43 -11.71 0.22 -5.99
N ALA A 44 -10.59 -0.39 -6.39
CA ALA A 44 -9.49 -0.77 -5.51
C ALA A 44 -8.15 -0.64 -6.22
N LEU A 45 -7.08 -0.48 -5.42
CA LEU A 45 -5.71 -0.35 -5.91
C LEU A 45 -4.82 -1.41 -5.25
N VAL A 46 -3.96 -2.03 -6.04
CA VAL A 46 -2.84 -2.85 -5.55
C VAL A 46 -1.52 -2.20 -5.94
N ILE A 47 -0.56 -2.20 -5.03
CA ILE A 47 0.82 -1.83 -5.31
C ILE A 47 1.69 -3.05 -5.03
N THR A 48 2.55 -3.41 -5.98
CA THR A 48 3.48 -4.54 -5.85
C THR A 48 4.81 -4.25 -6.55
N GLY A 49 5.78 -5.14 -6.38
CA GLY A 49 7.07 -5.05 -7.06
C GLY A 49 7.22 -6.11 -8.15
N GLY A 50 8.02 -5.83 -9.17
CA GLY A 50 8.41 -6.83 -10.18
C GLY A 50 9.39 -7.85 -9.59
N GLY A 51 9.24 -9.12 -9.99
CA GLY A 51 10.07 -10.22 -9.50
C GLY A 51 9.69 -10.69 -8.09
N ASP A 52 10.63 -11.35 -7.43
CA ASP A 52 10.40 -12.03 -6.12
C ASP A 52 11.32 -11.56 -4.98
N LYS A 53 12.33 -10.71 -5.27
CA LYS A 53 13.36 -10.32 -4.30
C LYS A 53 13.01 -9.10 -3.48
N ALA A 54 12.36 -8.13 -4.11
CA ALA A 54 12.02 -6.87 -3.45
C ALA A 54 10.63 -6.40 -3.86
N PHE A 55 9.86 -5.96 -2.91
CA PHE A 55 8.73 -5.07 -3.14
C PHE A 55 9.29 -3.73 -3.59
N VAL A 56 9.97 -3.02 -2.69
CA VAL A 56 10.73 -1.78 -2.94
C VAL A 56 11.88 -1.71 -1.95
N SER A 57 13.08 -1.45 -2.42
CA SER A 57 14.29 -1.37 -1.57
C SER A 57 14.59 0.01 -1.01
N GLY A 58 13.75 1.01 -1.28
CA GLY A 58 13.95 2.40 -0.89
C GLY A 58 14.29 3.31 -2.07
N GLY A 59 14.88 4.47 -1.80
CA GLY A 59 15.37 5.39 -2.83
C GLY A 59 16.56 4.81 -3.59
N ASP A 60 16.65 5.11 -4.88
CA ASP A 60 17.80 4.73 -5.71
C ASP A 60 19.00 5.63 -5.37
N LEU A 61 19.82 5.16 -4.41
CA LEU A 61 20.95 5.96 -3.90
C LEU A 61 21.97 6.33 -4.99
N LYS A 62 22.06 5.55 -6.08
CA LYS A 62 22.98 5.88 -7.17
C LYS A 62 22.49 7.09 -7.96
N GLU A 63 21.21 7.14 -8.26
CA GLU A 63 20.59 8.24 -8.99
C GLU A 63 20.38 9.47 -8.07
N LEU A 64 19.95 9.26 -6.83
CA LEU A 64 19.72 10.34 -5.87
C LEU A 64 21.01 10.95 -5.29
N ALA A 65 22.17 10.32 -5.50
CA ALA A 65 23.45 10.81 -5.01
C ALA A 65 23.86 12.20 -5.55
N ALA A 66 23.23 12.66 -6.60
CA ALA A 66 23.44 14.00 -7.16
C ALA A 66 22.77 15.12 -6.35
N LEU A 67 21.73 14.81 -5.57
CA LEU A 67 21.00 15.76 -4.74
C LEU A 67 21.78 16.03 -3.46
N ARG A 68 22.47 17.18 -3.39
CA ARG A 68 23.43 17.49 -2.31
C ARG A 68 23.08 18.70 -1.48
N THR A 69 22.08 19.47 -1.90
CA THR A 69 21.58 20.61 -1.13
C THR A 69 20.34 20.24 -0.31
N GLU A 70 20.11 20.99 0.76
CA GLU A 70 18.92 20.82 1.59
C GLU A 70 17.62 21.04 0.80
N LEU A 71 17.64 21.98 -0.16
CA LEU A 71 16.51 22.27 -1.02
C LEU A 71 16.18 21.06 -1.92
N GLU A 72 17.16 20.52 -2.65
CA GLU A 72 16.97 19.36 -3.52
C GLU A 72 16.49 18.13 -2.74
N ALA A 73 17.06 17.90 -1.54
CA ALA A 73 16.64 16.81 -0.66
C ALA A 73 15.20 16.97 -0.17
N SER A 74 14.81 18.21 0.17
CA SER A 74 13.45 18.54 0.57
C SER A 74 12.45 18.36 -0.57
N GLU A 75 12.76 18.83 -1.77
CA GLU A 75 11.91 18.64 -2.96
C GLU A 75 11.71 17.17 -3.30
N MET A 76 12.77 16.38 -3.28
CA MET A 76 12.68 14.91 -3.47
C MET A 76 11.80 14.25 -2.40
N ALA A 77 11.99 14.59 -1.13
CA ALA A 77 11.21 14.04 -0.04
C ALA A 77 9.72 14.42 -0.17
N TRP A 78 9.41 15.68 -0.47
CA TRP A 78 8.04 16.15 -0.71
C TRP A 78 7.37 15.44 -1.89
N ARG A 79 8.12 15.25 -2.98
CA ARG A 79 7.61 14.56 -4.17
C ARG A 79 7.15 13.15 -3.84
N MET A 80 7.99 12.36 -3.15
CA MET A 80 7.62 11.00 -2.78
C MET A 80 6.58 10.97 -1.64
N ARG A 81 6.65 11.91 -0.69
CA ARG A 81 5.62 12.08 0.33
C ARG A 81 4.24 12.29 -0.29
N THR A 82 4.13 13.17 -1.28
CA THR A 82 2.88 13.43 -2.00
C THR A 82 2.34 12.15 -2.66
N ILE A 83 3.22 11.33 -3.26
CA ILE A 83 2.82 10.04 -3.84
C ILE A 83 2.26 9.10 -2.75
N CYS A 84 2.96 8.96 -1.62
CA CYS A 84 2.50 8.14 -0.49
C CYS A 84 1.18 8.65 0.11
N ASP A 85 1.01 9.97 0.21
CA ASP A 85 -0.25 10.57 0.67
C ASP A 85 -1.41 10.32 -0.32
N ARG A 86 -1.15 10.35 -1.64
CA ARG A 86 -2.13 9.99 -2.67
C ARG A 86 -2.51 8.51 -2.62
N ILE A 87 -1.56 7.61 -2.35
CA ILE A 87 -1.84 6.19 -2.12
C ILE A 87 -2.79 6.02 -0.93
N ALA A 88 -2.48 6.65 0.21
CA ALA A 88 -3.30 6.57 1.40
C ALA A 88 -4.71 7.18 1.21
N ALA A 89 -4.79 8.26 0.43
CA ALA A 89 -6.04 8.97 0.11
C ALA A 89 -6.79 8.38 -1.09
N PHE A 90 -6.32 7.29 -1.70
CA PHE A 90 -7.02 6.67 -2.84
C PHE A 90 -8.46 6.34 -2.45
N PRO A 91 -9.47 6.62 -3.32
CA PRO A 91 -10.89 6.52 -2.94
C PRO A 91 -11.34 5.11 -2.53
N GLY A 92 -10.76 4.08 -3.17
CA GLY A 92 -11.01 2.67 -2.86
C GLY A 92 -9.96 2.08 -1.89
N PRO A 93 -10.18 0.85 -1.39
CA PRO A 93 -9.18 0.12 -0.62
C PRO A 93 -7.87 -0.04 -1.39
N VAL A 94 -6.74 0.09 -0.68
CA VAL A 94 -5.40 -0.07 -1.23
C VAL A 94 -4.70 -1.25 -0.56
N VAL A 95 -4.19 -2.17 -1.35
CA VAL A 95 -3.39 -3.32 -0.90
C VAL A 95 -1.93 -3.15 -1.32
N ALA A 96 -1.02 -3.18 -0.37
CA ALA A 96 0.40 -3.42 -0.66
C ALA A 96 0.65 -4.92 -0.68
N ALA A 97 0.86 -5.48 -1.87
CA ALA A 97 1.19 -6.89 -2.07
C ALA A 97 2.72 -7.06 -2.02
N LEU A 98 3.24 -7.44 -0.85
CA LEU A 98 4.67 -7.51 -0.57
C LEU A 98 5.26 -8.82 -1.12
N ASN A 99 5.55 -8.80 -2.43
CA ASN A 99 6.16 -9.91 -3.17
C ASN A 99 7.62 -10.18 -2.81
N GLY A 100 8.27 -9.25 -2.10
CA GLY A 100 9.67 -9.29 -1.71
C GLY A 100 9.95 -8.31 -0.57
N HIS A 101 11.23 -8.10 -0.26
CA HIS A 101 11.63 -7.24 0.86
C HIS A 101 11.16 -5.78 0.68
N ALA A 102 10.64 -5.17 1.74
CA ALA A 102 10.22 -3.78 1.83
C ALA A 102 11.13 -3.03 2.83
N LEU A 103 12.15 -2.35 2.34
CA LEU A 103 13.18 -1.73 3.19
C LEU A 103 13.25 -0.21 3.00
N GLY A 104 13.50 0.51 4.07
CA GLY A 104 13.63 1.96 4.05
C GLY A 104 12.38 2.63 3.46
N GLY A 105 12.54 3.39 2.36
CA GLY A 105 11.42 3.97 1.64
C GLY A 105 10.41 2.96 1.11
N GLY A 106 10.83 1.69 0.88
CA GLY A 106 9.91 0.63 0.52
C GLY A 106 8.93 0.27 1.64
N ALA A 107 9.38 0.30 2.89
CA ALA A 107 8.50 0.15 4.04
C ALA A 107 7.55 1.35 4.16
N GLU A 108 8.00 2.57 3.81
CA GLU A 108 7.14 3.77 3.79
C GLU A 108 6.03 3.67 2.73
N VAL A 109 6.35 3.15 1.54
CA VAL A 109 5.34 2.87 0.50
C VAL A 109 4.37 1.79 0.99
N ALA A 110 4.85 0.71 1.61
CA ALA A 110 3.99 -0.36 2.12
C ALA A 110 2.96 0.13 3.15
N VAL A 111 3.38 0.99 4.09
CA VAL A 111 2.47 1.53 5.12
C VAL A 111 1.59 2.68 4.62
N SER A 112 1.73 3.09 3.36
CA SER A 112 0.80 4.02 2.72
C SER A 112 -0.49 3.33 2.24
N ALA A 113 -0.47 2.01 2.07
CA ALA A 113 -1.64 1.22 1.76
C ALA A 113 -2.51 0.99 3.00
N ASP A 114 -3.78 0.65 2.78
CA ASP A 114 -4.71 0.28 3.87
C ASP A 114 -4.36 -1.11 4.44
N ILE A 115 -4.02 -2.06 3.55
CA ILE A 115 -3.77 -3.46 3.87
C ILE A 115 -2.42 -3.88 3.30
N ARG A 116 -1.64 -4.66 4.06
CA ARG A 116 -0.35 -5.24 3.67
C ARG A 116 -0.47 -6.76 3.70
N ILE A 117 -0.42 -7.38 2.52
CA ILE A 117 -0.37 -8.84 2.36
C ILE A 117 1.06 -9.20 1.97
N ALA A 118 1.70 -10.10 2.68
CA ALA A 118 3.10 -10.44 2.49
C ALA A 118 3.32 -11.92 2.21
N ALA A 119 4.26 -12.22 1.33
CA ALA A 119 4.82 -13.57 1.26
C ALA A 119 5.59 -13.88 2.56
N ASP A 120 5.61 -15.13 2.99
CA ASP A 120 6.10 -15.57 4.30
C ASP A 120 7.62 -15.43 4.48
N ASP A 121 8.36 -15.32 3.38
CA ASP A 121 9.83 -15.25 3.35
C ASP A 121 10.40 -13.83 3.22
N ILE A 122 9.55 -12.80 3.24
CA ILE A 122 9.99 -11.40 3.09
C ILE A 122 10.47 -10.80 4.41
N LYS A 123 11.14 -9.67 4.26
CA LYS A 123 11.52 -8.79 5.38
C LYS A 123 10.99 -7.39 5.16
N ILE A 124 10.64 -6.70 6.25
CA ILE A 124 10.22 -5.31 6.25
C ILE A 124 10.97 -4.53 7.33
N GLY A 125 11.35 -3.28 7.06
CA GLY A 125 12.06 -2.46 8.05
C GLY A 125 12.29 -1.02 7.61
N PHE A 126 12.24 -0.12 8.60
CA PHE A 126 12.52 1.31 8.48
C PHE A 126 13.97 1.57 8.84
N ASN A 127 14.88 1.13 7.97
CA ASN A 127 16.33 1.09 8.25
C ASN A 127 17.09 2.35 7.79
N GLN A 128 16.42 3.47 7.57
CA GLN A 128 17.02 4.74 7.13
C GLN A 128 18.10 5.25 8.10
N VAL A 129 17.95 4.96 9.40
CA VAL A 129 18.93 5.34 10.42
C VAL A 129 20.33 4.77 10.15
N SER A 130 20.45 3.64 9.44
CA SER A 130 21.74 3.09 9.04
C SER A 130 22.47 3.97 8.00
N LEU A 131 21.76 4.89 7.37
CA LEU A 131 22.28 5.89 6.44
C LEU A 131 22.34 7.30 7.08
N ALA A 132 22.17 7.40 8.42
CA ALA A 132 22.09 8.65 9.17
C ALA A 132 20.97 9.61 8.68
N ILE A 133 19.87 9.06 8.16
CA ILE A 133 18.66 9.79 7.78
C ILE A 133 17.43 9.16 8.46
N MET A 134 16.30 9.82 8.33
CA MET A 134 15.02 9.37 8.89
C MET A 134 14.00 9.05 7.78
N PRO A 135 12.92 8.31 8.06
CA PRO A 135 11.78 8.19 7.16
C PRO A 135 11.15 9.56 6.90
N ALA A 136 11.02 9.95 5.63
CA ALA A 136 10.53 11.27 5.24
C ALA A 136 9.31 11.24 4.28
N TRP A 137 8.90 10.06 3.82
CA TRP A 137 7.78 9.87 2.89
C TRP A 137 6.44 9.66 3.60
N GLY A 138 6.36 9.99 4.90
CA GLY A 138 5.19 9.81 5.75
C GLY A 138 5.12 8.45 6.45
N GLY A 139 6.18 7.65 6.31
CA GLY A 139 6.21 6.31 6.87
C GLY A 139 6.35 6.28 8.39
N ALA A 140 7.06 7.24 9.00
CA ALA A 140 7.21 7.28 10.46
C ALA A 140 5.87 7.50 11.16
N GLU A 141 5.06 8.42 10.66
CA GLU A 141 3.74 8.74 11.20
C GLU A 141 2.77 7.58 11.03
N ARG A 142 2.75 6.95 9.85
CA ARG A 142 1.91 5.79 9.55
C ARG A 142 2.35 4.56 10.35
N LEU A 143 3.66 4.34 10.50
CA LEU A 143 4.18 3.30 11.38
C LEU A 143 3.68 3.50 12.82
N GLY A 144 3.75 4.74 13.32
CA GLY A 144 3.26 5.09 14.67
C GLY A 144 1.77 4.81 14.85
N ALA A 145 0.95 5.03 13.82
CA ALA A 145 -0.47 4.71 13.82
C ALA A 145 -0.75 3.20 13.81
N LEU A 146 0.07 2.41 13.12
CA LEU A 146 -0.10 0.96 13.01
C LEU A 146 0.34 0.20 14.27
N VAL A 147 1.56 0.46 14.76
CA VAL A 147 2.18 -0.34 15.83
C VAL A 147 2.27 0.38 17.16
N GLY A 148 1.79 1.60 17.23
CA GLY A 148 1.90 2.47 18.40
C GLY A 148 3.27 3.14 18.54
N ARG A 149 3.30 4.27 19.25
CA ARG A 149 4.46 5.18 19.36
C ARG A 149 5.75 4.47 19.79
N SER A 150 5.68 3.64 20.82
CA SER A 150 6.88 3.00 21.39
C SER A 150 7.53 2.02 20.45
N GLN A 151 6.74 1.16 19.81
CA GLN A 151 7.24 0.21 18.81
C GLN A 151 7.74 0.92 17.55
N ALA A 152 7.05 1.95 17.09
CA ALA A 152 7.49 2.74 15.94
C ALA A 152 8.86 3.37 16.19
N LEU A 153 9.06 3.98 17.38
CA LEU A 153 10.35 4.58 17.74
C LEU A 153 11.45 3.52 17.85
N LEU A 154 11.15 2.35 18.42
CA LEU A 154 12.11 1.25 18.50
C LEU A 154 12.50 0.76 17.11
N LEU A 155 11.55 0.53 16.20
CA LEU A 155 11.80 0.01 14.86
C LEU A 155 12.56 1.03 14.00
N ALA A 156 12.04 2.25 13.85
CA ALA A 156 12.65 3.26 13.00
C ALA A 156 13.93 3.86 13.59
N GLY A 157 13.99 4.05 14.92
CA GLY A 157 15.15 4.61 15.61
C GLY A 157 16.34 3.66 15.71
N THR A 158 16.11 2.35 15.66
CA THR A 158 17.20 1.34 15.64
C THR A 158 17.46 0.75 14.25
N GLY A 159 16.58 0.99 13.28
CA GLY A 159 16.65 0.40 11.94
C GLY A 159 16.37 -1.10 11.92
N ARG A 160 15.67 -1.62 12.92
CA ARG A 160 15.39 -3.06 13.03
C ARG A 160 14.60 -3.56 11.84
N ILE A 161 15.05 -4.65 11.26
CA ILE A 161 14.37 -5.35 10.16
C ILE A 161 13.67 -6.57 10.74
N LEU A 162 12.41 -6.76 10.40
CA LEU A 162 11.56 -7.86 10.85
C LEU A 162 11.32 -8.85 9.70
N GLY A 163 11.21 -10.15 10.03
CA GLY A 163 10.59 -11.12 9.13
C GLY A 163 9.06 -10.95 9.09
N ALA A 164 8.42 -11.51 8.07
CA ALA A 164 6.97 -11.37 7.85
C ALA A 164 6.14 -11.76 9.08
N ALA A 165 6.44 -12.91 9.70
CA ALA A 165 5.72 -13.40 10.88
C ALA A 165 5.85 -12.47 12.10
N ASP A 166 7.04 -11.88 12.34
CA ASP A 166 7.24 -10.92 13.44
C ASP A 166 6.53 -9.60 13.17
N ALA A 167 6.57 -9.14 11.93
CA ALA A 167 5.87 -7.93 11.51
C ALA A 167 4.34 -8.09 11.61
N HIS A 168 3.82 -9.26 11.28
CA HIS A 168 2.40 -9.60 11.46
C HIS A 168 1.99 -9.58 12.94
N ARG A 169 2.78 -10.19 13.82
CA ARG A 169 2.48 -10.16 15.28
C ARG A 169 2.45 -8.77 15.87
N LEU A 170 3.16 -7.81 15.27
CA LEU A 170 3.16 -6.41 15.69
C LEU A 170 2.06 -5.56 15.03
N GLY A 171 1.29 -6.11 14.09
CA GLY A 171 0.30 -5.37 13.31
C GLY A 171 0.89 -4.48 12.19
N LEU A 172 2.17 -4.69 11.84
CA LEU A 172 2.81 -4.00 10.71
C LEU A 172 2.45 -4.65 9.36
N ILE A 173 2.14 -5.95 9.35
CA ILE A 173 1.62 -6.72 8.22
C ILE A 173 0.28 -7.30 8.65
N ASP A 174 -0.72 -7.23 7.77
CA ASP A 174 -2.08 -7.69 8.06
C ASP A 174 -2.25 -9.18 7.78
N GLU A 175 -1.67 -9.69 6.68
CA GLU A 175 -1.72 -11.11 6.32
C GLU A 175 -0.35 -11.61 5.84
N VAL A 176 0.00 -12.83 6.25
CA VAL A 176 1.19 -13.55 5.79
C VAL A 176 0.77 -14.84 5.10
N VAL A 177 1.21 -15.03 3.87
CA VAL A 177 0.78 -16.10 2.99
C VAL A 177 2.00 -16.88 2.49
N PRO A 178 1.95 -18.22 2.40
CA PRO A 178 3.00 -18.98 1.78
C PRO A 178 3.35 -18.45 0.39
N ARG A 179 4.64 -18.37 0.06
CA ARG A 179 5.12 -17.85 -1.23
C ARG A 179 4.37 -18.44 -2.43
N ALA A 180 4.06 -19.74 -2.39
CA ALA A 180 3.40 -20.44 -3.49
C ALA A 180 1.97 -19.93 -3.75
N ASP A 181 1.27 -19.48 -2.70
CA ASP A 181 -0.13 -19.05 -2.75
C ASP A 181 -0.26 -17.52 -2.86
N PHE A 182 0.83 -16.80 -2.66
CA PHE A 182 0.84 -15.35 -2.47
C PHE A 182 0.16 -14.60 -3.63
N ALA A 183 0.50 -14.91 -4.88
CA ALA A 183 -0.03 -14.19 -6.04
C ALA A 183 -1.54 -14.37 -6.21
N ALA A 184 -2.04 -15.58 -6.03
CA ALA A 184 -3.47 -15.87 -6.11
C ALA A 184 -4.23 -15.24 -4.93
N HIS A 185 -3.65 -15.27 -3.74
CA HIS A 185 -4.30 -14.79 -2.51
C HIS A 185 -4.52 -13.28 -2.53
N TRP A 186 -3.46 -12.48 -2.77
CA TRP A 186 -3.63 -11.01 -2.77
C TRP A 186 -4.56 -10.55 -3.89
N ARG A 187 -4.54 -11.22 -5.09
CA ARG A 187 -5.43 -10.86 -6.19
C ARG A 187 -6.89 -11.15 -5.81
N ALA A 188 -7.19 -12.32 -5.28
CA ALA A 188 -8.54 -12.67 -4.83
C ALA A 188 -9.04 -11.70 -3.73
N THR A 189 -8.19 -11.34 -2.77
CA THR A 189 -8.53 -10.35 -1.72
C THR A 189 -8.81 -8.97 -2.33
N ALA A 190 -7.97 -8.50 -3.25
CA ALA A 190 -8.15 -7.21 -3.90
C ALA A 190 -9.43 -7.15 -4.76
N GLU A 191 -9.76 -8.22 -5.49
CA GLU A 191 -11.01 -8.34 -6.25
C GLU A 191 -12.24 -8.28 -5.34
N LEU A 192 -12.17 -8.90 -4.15
CA LEU A 192 -13.25 -8.80 -3.16
C LEU A 192 -13.41 -7.37 -2.63
N LEU A 193 -12.31 -6.67 -2.38
CA LEU A 193 -12.29 -5.29 -1.90
C LEU A 193 -12.74 -4.29 -2.99
N ALA A 194 -12.54 -4.60 -4.26
CA ALA A 194 -12.97 -3.78 -5.39
C ALA A 194 -14.50 -3.77 -5.61
N ARG A 195 -15.24 -4.68 -4.99
CA ARG A 195 -16.71 -4.73 -5.09
C ARG A 195 -17.35 -3.47 -4.57
N THR A 196 -18.51 -3.13 -5.09
CA THR A 196 -19.28 -1.89 -4.82
C THR A 196 -19.24 -1.37 -3.38
N PRO A 197 -19.38 -2.17 -2.29
CA PRO A 197 -19.32 -1.62 -0.94
C PRO A 197 -17.92 -1.18 -0.49
N GLY A 198 -16.83 -1.69 -1.09
CA GLY A 198 -15.45 -1.49 -0.62
C GLY A 198 -15.04 -0.01 -0.47
N PRO A 199 -15.19 0.83 -1.51
CA PRO A 199 -14.88 2.27 -1.39
C PRO A 199 -15.73 3.00 -0.35
N ALA A 200 -17.00 2.63 -0.21
CA ALA A 200 -17.89 3.22 0.78
C ALA A 200 -17.47 2.83 2.20
N ILE A 201 -17.09 1.56 2.42
CA ILE A 201 -16.59 1.06 3.70
C ILE A 201 -15.30 1.78 4.09
N LYS A 202 -14.32 1.90 3.17
CA LYS A 202 -13.07 2.65 3.44
C LYS A 202 -13.36 4.08 3.87
N ARG A 203 -14.27 4.78 3.17
CA ARG A 203 -14.66 6.16 3.50
C ARG A 203 -15.21 6.28 4.92
N VAL A 204 -16.02 5.31 5.35
CA VAL A 204 -16.58 5.29 6.72
C VAL A 204 -15.50 5.02 7.74
N ILE A 205 -14.60 4.07 7.50
CA ILE A 205 -13.48 3.72 8.39
C ILE A 205 -12.53 4.92 8.56
N ASN A 206 -12.26 5.67 7.47
CA ASN A 206 -11.37 6.83 7.50
C ASN A 206 -11.99 8.09 8.15
N GLY A 207 -13.21 7.98 8.64
CA GLY A 207 -13.91 9.06 9.33
C GLY A 207 -14.77 9.89 8.37
N THR A 208 -16.07 9.65 8.42
CA THR A 208 -17.09 10.46 7.76
C THR A 208 -18.15 10.85 8.77
N THR A 209 -19.05 11.79 8.44
CA THR A 209 -20.15 12.12 9.33
C THR A 209 -21.14 10.96 9.43
N THR A 210 -21.82 10.82 10.58
CA THR A 210 -22.88 9.82 10.75
C THR A 210 -23.95 9.95 9.63
N THR A 211 -24.27 11.17 9.24
CA THR A 211 -25.24 11.45 8.17
C THR A 211 -24.75 10.88 6.82
N ASP A 212 -23.47 11.05 6.48
CA ASP A 212 -22.93 10.57 5.20
C ASP A 212 -22.77 9.04 5.21
N ALA A 213 -22.43 8.44 6.34
CA ALA A 213 -22.39 6.98 6.50
C ALA A 213 -23.78 6.37 6.28
N VAL A 214 -24.84 6.96 6.88
CA VAL A 214 -26.24 6.51 6.71
C VAL A 214 -26.70 6.70 5.27
N LYS A 215 -26.35 7.82 4.62
CA LYS A 215 -26.68 8.05 3.21
C LYS A 215 -25.99 7.03 2.29
N ALA A 216 -24.72 6.74 2.52
CA ALA A 216 -23.98 5.72 1.76
C ALA A 216 -24.65 4.34 1.90
N PHE A 217 -25.01 3.94 3.12
CA PHE A 217 -25.75 2.70 3.37
C PHE A 217 -27.08 2.70 2.63
N ALA A 218 -27.88 3.78 2.73
CA ALA A 218 -29.20 3.85 2.10
C ALA A 218 -29.12 3.74 0.57
N SER A 219 -28.08 4.35 -0.05
CA SER A 219 -27.85 4.23 -1.48
C SER A 219 -27.53 2.78 -1.89
N LEU A 220 -26.71 2.07 -1.11
CA LEU A 220 -26.39 0.67 -1.35
C LEU A 220 -27.61 -0.23 -1.12
N TRP A 221 -28.41 0.04 -0.09
CA TRP A 221 -29.61 -0.74 0.25
C TRP A 221 -30.65 -0.80 -0.87
N VAL A 222 -30.82 0.30 -1.60
CA VAL A 222 -31.82 0.37 -2.70
C VAL A 222 -31.25 -0.08 -4.05
N SER A 223 -29.97 -0.50 -4.12
CA SER A 223 -29.35 -0.93 -5.36
C SER A 223 -29.85 -2.30 -5.82
N ASP A 224 -29.87 -2.50 -7.14
CA ASP A 224 -30.21 -3.80 -7.75
C ASP A 224 -29.23 -4.90 -7.31
N GLU A 225 -27.96 -4.55 -7.10
CA GLU A 225 -26.91 -5.47 -6.62
C GLU A 225 -27.23 -6.01 -5.22
N HIS A 226 -27.67 -5.12 -4.31
CA HIS A 226 -28.07 -5.54 -2.96
C HIS A 226 -29.22 -6.56 -3.03
N TRP A 227 -30.27 -6.25 -3.74
CA TRP A 227 -31.44 -7.11 -3.80
C TRP A 227 -31.18 -8.41 -4.54
N ALA A 228 -30.38 -8.41 -5.59
CA ALA A 228 -29.92 -9.64 -6.24
C ALA A 228 -29.08 -10.55 -5.30
N ALA A 229 -28.30 -9.95 -4.41
CA ALA A 229 -27.54 -10.71 -3.40
C ALA A 229 -28.48 -11.22 -2.27
N ALA A 230 -29.40 -10.38 -1.80
CA ALA A 230 -30.38 -10.72 -0.76
C ALA A 230 -31.28 -11.89 -1.20
N ASP A 231 -31.77 -11.88 -2.44
CA ASP A 231 -32.60 -12.94 -3.01
C ASP A 231 -31.86 -14.29 -3.03
N LYS A 232 -30.57 -14.30 -3.34
CA LYS A 232 -29.76 -15.52 -3.27
C LYS A 232 -29.66 -16.08 -1.85
N VAL A 233 -29.61 -15.23 -0.82
CA VAL A 233 -29.57 -15.64 0.58
C VAL A 233 -30.94 -16.16 1.04
N MET A 234 -32.02 -15.41 0.72
CA MET A 234 -33.38 -15.79 1.10
C MET A 234 -33.86 -17.10 0.43
N ASN A 235 -33.35 -17.40 -0.75
CA ASN A 235 -33.74 -18.60 -1.52
C ASN A 235 -32.80 -19.81 -1.33
N LYS A 236 -31.69 -19.69 -0.58
CA LYS A 236 -30.78 -20.82 -0.26
C LYS A 236 -31.38 -21.84 0.71
N GLY A 237 -32.55 -21.59 1.27
CA GLY A 237 -33.24 -22.47 2.22
C GLY A 237 -34.47 -23.20 1.64
N LYS A 238 -34.69 -23.02 0.34
CA LYS A 238 -35.71 -23.78 -0.41
C LYS A 238 -35.02 -24.77 -1.35
#